data_bdcd44887289d45079d461cc4788fc63
#
_entry.id   bdcd44887289d45079d461cc4788fc63
#
_cell.length_a   1.000
_cell.length_b   1.000
_cell.length_c   1.000
_cell.angle_alpha   90.00
_cell.angle_beta   90.00
_cell.angle_gamma   90.00
#
_symmetry.space_group_name_H-M   'P 1'
#
loop_
_entity.id
_entity.type
_entity.pdbx_description
1 polymer ?
#
loop_
_entity_poly.entity_id
_entity_poly.type
_entity_poly.pdbx_seq_one_letter_code
_entity_poly.pdbx_strand_id
1 'polypeptide(L)'
;MTDRAMRRESPVERTDCLVVGGGIVGLAVARAVAATGREVVVLEAADSVGTQTTSRSSEVIHAGIYYPEGSLKARLCVRGRKLLTRYCDEHGVSWRRPGKLIVAVDDAQTGRLDVLLRHGHTNGVGDLRRIDGVELHELEPDVQGVAALLSPSTGIVDVDGVVGALRRDLESAGGAVALRSRVIGGRVDNGGVIVDTAEGGSASARVLVNCAGLGAWDVARSLDGFDGPVPPRHLAKGNYFGLSGARAPFQHLVYPVPVDGGLGVHFTMDLAGAARFGPDVEWLDGDSDAGDLDYSVDETRLPDFEGSIRRYWPGLPSGALAPAYAGIRPKTSGPGEAAADFVIDGPATHGHARLVNLFGIESPGITSCLAIGEYVVGLMGGEAR
;
A
#
# COMPACT_ATOMS: atom_id res chain seq x y z
N MET A 1 23.81 -28.60 45.15
CA MET A 1 22.37 -28.80 44.89
C MET A 1 21.75 -27.42 44.78
N THR A 2 21.71 -26.90 43.58
CA THR A 2 21.16 -25.56 43.29
C THR A 2 19.74 -25.74 42.80
N ASP A 3 18.83 -25.28 43.60
CA ASP A 3 17.38 -25.25 43.41
C ASP A 3 17.05 -24.31 42.24
N ARG A 4 16.83 -24.88 41.06
CA ARG A 4 16.37 -24.17 39.86
C ARG A 4 14.85 -24.00 40.02
N ALA A 5 14.44 -22.94 40.72
CA ALA A 5 13.06 -22.55 40.83
C ALA A 5 12.42 -22.50 39.45
N MET A 6 11.55 -23.44 39.12
CA MET A 6 10.66 -23.41 37.99
C MET A 6 9.83 -22.13 38.12
N ARG A 7 10.14 -21.11 37.34
CA ARG A 7 9.20 -20.02 37.10
C ARG A 7 7.98 -20.69 36.47
N ARG A 8 6.85 -20.72 37.18
CA ARG A 8 5.56 -21.03 36.63
C ARG A 8 5.30 -19.92 35.59
N GLU A 9 5.47 -20.24 34.30
CA GLU A 9 4.96 -19.41 33.23
C GLU A 9 3.46 -19.25 33.48
N SER A 10 3.00 -18.04 33.73
CA SER A 10 1.59 -17.71 33.70
C SER A 10 1.06 -18.13 32.33
N PRO A 11 -0.12 -18.77 32.24
CA PRO A 11 -0.67 -19.14 30.95
C PRO A 11 -0.80 -17.86 30.10
N VAL A 12 -0.05 -17.79 29.00
CA VAL A 12 -0.16 -16.69 28.02
C VAL A 12 -1.59 -16.79 27.49
N GLU A 13 -2.38 -15.75 27.73
CA GLU A 13 -3.76 -15.69 27.26
C GLU A 13 -3.77 -15.83 25.74
N ARG A 14 -4.57 -16.76 25.21
CA ARG A 14 -4.52 -17.15 23.81
C ARG A 14 -5.68 -16.54 23.06
N THR A 15 -5.40 -15.63 22.16
CA THR A 15 -6.39 -15.04 21.24
C THR A 15 -6.65 -15.94 20.02
N ASP A 16 -7.70 -15.67 19.24
CA ASP A 16 -7.96 -16.41 18.00
C ASP A 16 -7.01 -16.01 16.89
N CYS A 17 -6.68 -14.71 16.76
CA CYS A 17 -5.83 -14.19 15.71
C CYS A 17 -4.91 -13.08 16.20
N LEU A 18 -3.61 -13.20 15.87
CA LEU A 18 -2.66 -12.08 15.94
C LEU A 18 -2.43 -11.53 14.53
N VAL A 19 -2.47 -10.21 14.40
CA VAL A 19 -2.08 -9.50 13.17
C VAL A 19 -0.83 -8.68 13.48
N VAL A 20 0.26 -8.94 12.77
CA VAL A 20 1.51 -8.18 12.94
C VAL A 20 1.53 -7.02 11.97
N GLY A 21 1.60 -5.80 12.51
CA GLY A 21 1.61 -4.54 11.77
C GLY A 21 0.27 -3.79 11.79
N GLY A 22 0.29 -2.58 12.36
CA GLY A 22 -0.86 -1.67 12.48
C GLY A 22 -0.96 -0.65 11.32
N GLY A 23 -0.41 -0.97 10.14
CA GLY A 23 -0.67 -0.21 8.92
C GLY A 23 -2.09 -0.41 8.40
N ILE A 24 -2.50 0.35 7.37
CA ILE A 24 -3.86 0.29 6.81
C ILE A 24 -4.28 -1.13 6.39
N VAL A 25 -3.35 -1.93 5.87
CA VAL A 25 -3.63 -3.33 5.46
C VAL A 25 -3.85 -4.20 6.68
N GLY A 26 -2.98 -4.12 7.70
CA GLY A 26 -3.13 -4.92 8.93
C GLY A 26 -4.41 -4.58 9.68
N LEU A 27 -4.77 -3.30 9.79
CA LEU A 27 -6.03 -2.88 10.40
C LEU A 27 -7.25 -3.35 9.61
N ALA A 28 -7.21 -3.30 8.27
CA ALA A 28 -8.30 -3.81 7.43
C ALA A 28 -8.46 -5.33 7.55
N VAL A 29 -7.35 -6.08 7.63
CA VAL A 29 -7.34 -7.52 7.90
C VAL A 29 -7.90 -7.80 9.28
N ALA A 30 -7.41 -7.13 10.33
CA ALA A 30 -7.84 -7.33 11.69
C ALA A 30 -9.35 -7.05 11.86
N ARG A 31 -9.84 -5.96 11.28
CA ARG A 31 -11.27 -5.62 11.23
C ARG A 31 -12.08 -6.74 10.54
N ALA A 32 -11.62 -7.22 9.38
CA ALA A 32 -12.32 -8.26 8.64
C ALA A 32 -12.37 -9.58 9.43
N VAL A 33 -11.29 -9.95 10.13
CA VAL A 33 -11.24 -11.13 10.98
C VAL A 33 -12.16 -10.96 12.20
N ALA A 34 -12.12 -9.79 12.87
CA ALA A 34 -12.99 -9.51 14.01
C ALA A 34 -14.49 -9.57 13.64
N ALA A 35 -14.85 -9.11 12.44
CA ALA A 35 -16.21 -9.19 11.92
C ALA A 35 -16.74 -10.64 11.76
N THR A 36 -15.86 -11.65 11.79
CA THR A 36 -16.26 -13.08 11.84
C THR A 36 -16.56 -13.58 13.25
N GLY A 37 -16.43 -12.72 14.27
CA GLY A 37 -16.64 -13.08 15.70
C GLY A 37 -15.38 -13.65 16.36
N ARG A 38 -14.20 -13.56 15.73
CA ARG A 38 -12.91 -13.98 16.30
C ARG A 38 -12.29 -12.87 17.14
N GLU A 39 -11.66 -13.26 18.23
CA GLU A 39 -10.84 -12.36 19.03
C GLU A 39 -9.53 -12.02 18.29
N VAL A 40 -9.24 -10.72 18.11
CA VAL A 40 -8.12 -10.25 17.31
C VAL A 40 -7.28 -9.24 18.09
N VAL A 41 -5.96 -9.43 18.08
CA VAL A 41 -5.00 -8.45 18.60
C VAL A 41 -4.04 -8.07 17.48
N VAL A 42 -3.88 -6.77 17.24
CA VAL A 42 -2.86 -6.21 16.34
C VAL A 42 -1.62 -5.85 17.16
N LEU A 43 -0.46 -6.35 16.73
CA LEU A 43 0.84 -5.99 17.31
C LEU A 43 1.52 -4.96 16.40
N GLU A 44 1.68 -3.74 16.87
CA GLU A 44 2.33 -2.64 16.15
C GLU A 44 3.65 -2.27 16.81
N ALA A 45 4.71 -2.18 16.00
CA ALA A 45 6.06 -1.87 16.49
C ALA A 45 6.21 -0.40 16.93
N ALA A 46 5.49 0.52 16.30
CA ALA A 46 5.55 1.94 16.60
C ALA A 46 4.65 2.33 17.79
N ASP A 47 4.71 3.59 18.18
CA ASP A 47 3.85 4.20 19.20
C ASP A 47 2.49 4.65 18.68
N SER A 48 2.26 4.54 17.36
CA SER A 48 0.98 4.79 16.71
C SER A 48 0.81 3.94 15.45
N VAL A 49 -0.44 3.80 14.98
CA VAL A 49 -0.77 3.05 13.77
C VAL A 49 -0.53 3.90 12.51
N GLY A 50 -0.31 3.25 11.37
CA GLY A 50 -0.24 3.90 10.06
C GLY A 50 1.04 4.68 9.75
N THR A 51 2.10 4.57 10.52
CA THR A 51 3.25 5.48 10.56
C THR A 51 4.31 5.31 9.46
N GLN A 52 4.37 4.18 8.76
CA GLN A 52 5.40 3.89 7.75
C GLN A 52 4.85 4.06 6.32
N THR A 53 4.84 3.01 5.52
CA THR A 53 4.40 3.03 4.12
C THR A 53 2.98 3.62 3.96
N THR A 54 2.12 3.46 4.94
CA THR A 54 0.72 3.97 4.93
C THR A 54 0.68 5.49 4.88
N SER A 55 1.30 6.19 5.84
CA SER A 55 1.30 7.67 5.93
C SER A 55 2.15 8.36 4.86
N ARG A 56 3.02 7.59 4.17
CA ARG A 56 3.97 8.12 3.19
C ARG A 56 3.58 7.77 1.75
N SER A 57 2.29 7.71 1.51
CA SER A 57 1.68 7.38 0.22
C SER A 57 1.24 8.64 -0.54
N SER A 58 0.81 8.46 -1.79
CA SER A 58 0.18 9.51 -2.58
C SER A 58 -1.33 9.65 -2.34
N GLU A 59 -1.91 8.89 -1.43
CA GLU A 59 -3.34 8.93 -1.03
C GLU A 59 -4.33 8.70 -2.18
N VAL A 60 -3.88 8.05 -3.25
CA VAL A 60 -4.67 7.84 -4.46
C VAL A 60 -5.53 6.57 -4.36
N ILE A 61 -6.82 6.71 -4.65
CA ILE A 61 -7.73 5.59 -4.91
C ILE A 61 -7.55 5.19 -6.38
N HIS A 62 -6.82 4.12 -6.63
CA HIS A 62 -6.51 3.64 -7.98
C HIS A 62 -7.71 2.95 -8.64
N ALA A 63 -7.83 3.11 -9.97
CA ALA A 63 -8.88 2.47 -10.74
C ALA A 63 -8.61 0.98 -11.04
N GLY A 64 -7.33 0.56 -11.20
CA GLY A 64 -6.94 -0.82 -11.55
C GLY A 64 -6.41 -0.99 -12.98
N ILE A 65 -5.87 0.09 -13.59
CA ILE A 65 -5.56 0.16 -15.03
C ILE A 65 -4.28 -0.62 -15.40
N TYR A 66 -3.23 -0.54 -14.56
CA TYR A 66 -1.86 -0.91 -14.94
C TYR A 66 -1.50 -2.38 -14.70
N TYR A 67 -2.34 -3.13 -13.97
CA TYR A 67 -1.97 -4.45 -13.47
C TYR A 67 -2.26 -5.55 -14.48
N PRO A 68 -1.43 -6.60 -14.55
CA PRO A 68 -1.69 -7.77 -15.39
C PRO A 68 -3.07 -8.37 -15.11
N GLU A 69 -3.72 -8.86 -16.16
CA GLU A 69 -5.01 -9.53 -16.06
C GLU A 69 -4.95 -10.71 -15.07
N GLY A 70 -5.97 -10.84 -14.23
CA GLY A 70 -6.08 -11.92 -13.24
C GLY A 70 -5.17 -11.82 -12.03
N SER A 71 -4.22 -10.86 -12.01
CA SER A 71 -3.34 -10.64 -10.87
C SER A 71 -4.12 -10.25 -9.60
N LEU A 72 -3.55 -10.51 -8.42
CA LEU A 72 -4.14 -10.05 -7.16
C LEU A 72 -4.25 -8.53 -7.12
N LYS A 73 -3.23 -7.81 -7.61
CA LYS A 73 -3.28 -6.35 -7.73
C LYS A 73 -4.48 -5.87 -8.55
N ALA A 74 -4.75 -6.49 -9.70
CA ALA A 74 -5.90 -6.12 -10.55
C ALA A 74 -7.23 -6.39 -9.84
N ARG A 75 -7.43 -7.62 -9.36
CA ARG A 75 -8.68 -8.06 -8.72
C ARG A 75 -8.99 -7.29 -7.45
N LEU A 76 -7.99 -7.19 -6.56
CA LEU A 76 -8.15 -6.56 -5.26
C LEU A 76 -8.24 -5.03 -5.35
N CYS A 77 -7.60 -4.40 -6.37
CA CYS A 77 -7.73 -2.97 -6.60
C CYS A 77 -9.15 -2.59 -7.07
N VAL A 78 -9.68 -3.28 -8.08
CA VAL A 78 -11.01 -2.96 -8.63
C VAL A 78 -12.12 -3.20 -7.59
N ARG A 79 -12.04 -4.32 -6.83
CA ARG A 79 -12.96 -4.58 -5.73
C ARG A 79 -12.75 -3.58 -4.59
N GLY A 80 -11.49 -3.39 -4.17
CA GLY A 80 -11.11 -2.53 -3.04
C GLY A 80 -11.53 -1.08 -3.25
N ARG A 81 -11.40 -0.54 -4.46
CA ARG A 81 -11.90 0.80 -4.79
C ARG A 81 -13.38 0.97 -4.41
N LYS A 82 -14.23 0.01 -4.79
CA LYS A 82 -15.66 0.05 -4.49
C LYS A 82 -15.93 -0.06 -2.99
N LEU A 83 -15.20 -0.94 -2.32
CA LEU A 83 -15.30 -1.11 -0.87
C LEU A 83 -14.83 0.14 -0.13
N LEU A 84 -13.67 0.68 -0.51
CA LEU A 84 -13.06 1.82 0.17
C LEU A 84 -13.91 3.10 0.04
N THR A 85 -14.41 3.40 -1.16
CA THR A 85 -15.27 4.60 -1.33
C THR A 85 -16.56 4.49 -0.53
N ARG A 86 -17.22 3.32 -0.56
CA ARG A 86 -18.40 3.08 0.27
C ARG A 86 -18.08 3.17 1.77
N TYR A 87 -16.96 2.59 2.19
CA TYR A 87 -16.50 2.64 3.58
C TYR A 87 -16.26 4.09 4.04
N CYS A 88 -15.64 4.91 3.20
CA CYS A 88 -15.45 6.32 3.48
C CYS A 88 -16.78 7.05 3.68
N ASP A 89 -17.76 6.82 2.79
CA ASP A 89 -19.10 7.41 2.90
C ASP A 89 -19.80 6.97 4.21
N GLU A 90 -19.75 5.69 4.56
CA GLU A 90 -20.37 5.13 5.77
C GLU A 90 -19.74 5.65 7.07
N HIS A 91 -18.44 5.99 7.05
CA HIS A 91 -17.68 6.40 8.25
C HIS A 91 -17.36 7.91 8.29
N GLY A 92 -17.86 8.69 7.32
CA GLY A 92 -17.60 10.13 7.25
C GLY A 92 -16.13 10.46 7.00
N VAL A 93 -15.38 9.57 6.33
CA VAL A 93 -14.00 9.82 5.93
C VAL A 93 -13.98 10.62 4.64
N SER A 94 -13.21 11.70 4.62
CA SER A 94 -13.12 12.57 3.45
C SER A 94 -12.44 11.89 2.26
N TRP A 95 -13.06 12.00 1.09
CA TRP A 95 -12.48 11.57 -0.18
C TRP A 95 -13.06 12.39 -1.34
N ARG A 96 -12.35 12.42 -2.47
CA ARG A 96 -12.82 13.09 -3.70
C ARG A 96 -12.50 12.22 -4.91
N ARG A 97 -13.21 12.47 -6.00
CA ARG A 97 -13.00 11.84 -7.30
C ARG A 97 -12.64 12.88 -8.35
N PRO A 98 -11.41 13.44 -8.32
CA PRO A 98 -10.95 14.38 -9.33
C PRO A 98 -10.83 13.72 -10.71
N GLY A 99 -10.72 12.41 -10.76
CA GLY A 99 -10.35 11.69 -11.97
C GLY A 99 -8.84 11.74 -12.23
N LYS A 100 -8.41 11.04 -13.29
CA LYS A 100 -7.00 10.98 -13.69
C LYS A 100 -6.87 10.98 -15.19
N LEU A 101 -5.90 11.73 -15.68
CA LEU A 101 -5.44 11.74 -17.07
C LEU A 101 -4.11 10.97 -17.16
N ILE A 102 -4.03 9.99 -18.07
CA ILE A 102 -2.77 9.33 -18.43
C ILE A 102 -2.38 9.90 -19.79
N VAL A 103 -1.38 10.76 -19.83
CA VAL A 103 -1.10 11.67 -20.96
C VAL A 103 0.01 11.12 -21.84
N ALA A 104 -0.26 11.00 -23.15
CA ALA A 104 0.76 10.86 -24.18
C ALA A 104 1.20 12.26 -24.65
N VAL A 105 2.47 12.57 -24.43
CA VAL A 105 3.02 13.89 -24.79
C VAL A 105 3.43 13.97 -26.26
N ASP A 106 3.53 12.83 -26.94
CA ASP A 106 3.86 12.72 -28.37
C ASP A 106 3.14 11.53 -29.01
N ASP A 107 3.14 11.48 -30.34
CA ASP A 107 2.46 10.44 -31.13
C ASP A 107 3.04 9.04 -30.89
N ALA A 108 4.34 8.94 -30.60
CA ALA A 108 4.99 7.64 -30.34
C ALA A 108 4.45 6.94 -29.09
N GLN A 109 3.87 7.69 -28.16
CA GLN A 109 3.31 7.18 -26.91
C GLN A 109 1.84 6.75 -27.03
N THR A 110 1.14 7.17 -28.09
CA THR A 110 -0.32 6.94 -28.23
C THR A 110 -0.69 5.46 -28.26
N GLY A 111 0.14 4.60 -28.87
CA GLY A 111 -0.07 3.15 -28.88
C GLY A 111 -0.07 2.52 -27.48
N ARG A 112 0.66 3.09 -26.51
CA ARG A 112 0.66 2.64 -25.12
C ARG A 112 -0.67 2.94 -24.41
N LEU A 113 -1.36 4.04 -24.77
CA LEU A 113 -2.70 4.33 -24.27
C LEU A 113 -3.69 3.23 -24.66
N ASP A 114 -3.61 2.71 -25.89
CA ASP A 114 -4.51 1.65 -26.36
C ASP A 114 -4.25 0.31 -25.61
N VAL A 115 -3.00 0.04 -25.26
CA VAL A 115 -2.66 -1.11 -24.41
C VAL A 115 -3.27 -0.95 -23.02
N LEU A 116 -3.07 0.21 -22.37
CA LEU A 116 -3.61 0.51 -21.04
C LEU A 116 -5.14 0.53 -21.02
N LEU A 117 -5.79 1.03 -22.08
CA LEU A 117 -7.24 1.01 -22.23
C LEU A 117 -7.78 -0.42 -22.22
N ARG A 118 -7.17 -1.31 -23.02
CA ARG A 118 -7.56 -2.73 -23.04
C ARG A 118 -7.34 -3.40 -21.68
N HIS A 119 -6.17 -3.22 -21.06
CA HIS A 119 -5.89 -3.76 -19.73
C HIS A 119 -6.90 -3.26 -18.69
N GLY A 120 -7.20 -1.96 -18.69
CA GLY A 120 -8.16 -1.38 -17.77
C GLY A 120 -9.56 -2.00 -17.94
N HIS A 121 -10.04 -2.13 -19.18
CA HIS A 121 -11.35 -2.74 -19.46
C HIS A 121 -11.39 -4.22 -19.06
N THR A 122 -10.35 -4.99 -19.38
CA THR A 122 -10.23 -6.41 -18.96
C THR A 122 -10.24 -6.55 -17.44
N ASN A 123 -9.59 -5.63 -16.73
CA ASN A 123 -9.59 -5.60 -15.25
C ASN A 123 -10.93 -5.12 -14.65
N GLY A 124 -11.90 -4.65 -15.47
CA GLY A 124 -13.21 -4.19 -15.00
C GLY A 124 -13.29 -2.69 -14.71
N VAL A 125 -12.38 -1.87 -15.27
CA VAL A 125 -12.46 -0.40 -15.25
C VAL A 125 -13.30 0.08 -16.43
N GLY A 126 -14.63 0.02 -16.31
CA GLY A 126 -15.56 0.22 -17.40
C GLY A 126 -15.77 1.68 -17.86
N ASP A 127 -15.33 2.65 -17.04
CA ASP A 127 -15.46 4.09 -17.31
C ASP A 127 -14.18 4.73 -17.90
N LEU A 128 -13.14 3.93 -18.15
CA LEU A 128 -11.91 4.38 -18.77
C LEU A 128 -12.15 4.68 -20.25
N ARG A 129 -11.79 5.86 -20.72
CA ARG A 129 -11.93 6.23 -22.12
C ARG A 129 -10.73 6.98 -22.67
N ARG A 130 -10.46 6.82 -23.95
CA ARG A 130 -9.47 7.61 -24.68
C ARG A 130 -10.07 8.97 -25.06
N ILE A 131 -9.27 10.01 -24.95
CA ILE A 131 -9.53 11.37 -25.38
C ILE A 131 -8.42 11.84 -26.31
N ASP A 132 -8.75 12.73 -27.23
CA ASP A 132 -7.78 13.38 -28.12
C ASP A 132 -7.15 14.62 -27.46
N GLY A 133 -6.22 15.27 -28.18
CA GLY A 133 -5.54 16.45 -27.67
C GLY A 133 -6.46 17.67 -27.52
N VAL A 134 -7.54 17.77 -28.30
CA VAL A 134 -8.50 18.87 -28.18
C VAL A 134 -9.27 18.75 -26.88
N GLU A 135 -9.89 17.59 -26.62
CA GLU A 135 -10.60 17.34 -25.38
C GLU A 135 -9.67 17.42 -24.15
N LEU A 136 -8.41 16.91 -24.27
CA LEU A 136 -7.42 17.04 -23.22
C LEU A 136 -7.17 18.51 -22.86
N HIS A 137 -6.99 19.38 -23.85
CA HIS A 137 -6.77 20.81 -23.63
C HIS A 137 -8.01 21.52 -23.07
N GLU A 138 -9.23 21.09 -23.45
CA GLU A 138 -10.46 21.61 -22.85
C GLU A 138 -10.58 21.27 -21.36
N LEU A 139 -10.15 20.05 -20.96
CA LEU A 139 -10.18 19.60 -19.57
C LEU A 139 -9.06 20.23 -18.73
N GLU A 140 -7.85 20.31 -19.28
CA GLU A 140 -6.64 20.80 -18.61
C GLU A 140 -5.81 21.64 -19.59
N PRO A 141 -6.09 22.96 -19.68
CA PRO A 141 -5.43 23.86 -20.66
C PRO A 141 -3.90 23.94 -20.52
N ASP A 142 -3.37 23.70 -19.32
CA ASP A 142 -1.94 23.75 -19.02
C ASP A 142 -1.21 22.42 -19.28
N VAL A 143 -1.94 21.32 -19.55
CA VAL A 143 -1.34 20.02 -19.89
C VAL A 143 -0.97 19.94 -21.35
N GLN A 144 0.32 19.71 -21.63
CA GLN A 144 0.81 19.40 -22.97
C GLN A 144 0.68 17.90 -23.26
N GLY A 145 -0.08 17.57 -24.30
CA GLY A 145 -0.25 16.18 -24.76
C GLY A 145 -1.03 16.11 -26.05
N VAL A 146 -0.85 15.02 -26.78
CA VAL A 146 -1.54 14.75 -28.08
C VAL A 146 -2.79 13.86 -27.88
N ALA A 147 -2.83 13.09 -26.79
CA ALA A 147 -3.96 12.25 -26.40
C ALA A 147 -3.81 11.85 -24.92
N ALA A 148 -4.90 11.37 -24.32
CA ALA A 148 -4.85 10.81 -22.96
C ALA A 148 -5.89 9.68 -22.78
N LEU A 149 -5.73 8.93 -21.67
CA LEU A 149 -6.83 8.16 -21.08
C LEU A 149 -7.42 8.95 -19.91
N LEU A 150 -8.70 9.18 -19.94
CA LEU A 150 -9.46 9.71 -18.80
C LEU A 150 -9.99 8.55 -17.97
N SER A 151 -9.65 8.56 -16.69
CA SER A 151 -10.12 7.60 -15.68
C SER A 151 -10.98 8.33 -14.64
N PRO A 152 -12.30 8.45 -14.85
CA PRO A 152 -13.17 9.18 -13.92
C PRO A 152 -13.24 8.57 -12.53
N SER A 153 -13.04 7.26 -12.41
CA SER A 153 -13.14 6.53 -11.14
C SER A 153 -11.90 6.59 -10.27
N THR A 154 -10.82 7.22 -10.71
CA THR A 154 -9.65 7.50 -9.87
C THR A 154 -9.98 8.61 -8.87
N GLY A 155 -9.59 8.42 -7.61
CA GLY A 155 -9.87 9.35 -6.52
C GLY A 155 -8.67 9.63 -5.63
N ILE A 156 -8.91 10.43 -4.60
CA ILE A 156 -7.99 10.69 -3.48
C ILE A 156 -8.76 10.55 -2.17
N VAL A 157 -8.08 10.16 -1.10
CA VAL A 157 -8.71 9.85 0.19
C VAL A 157 -7.85 10.33 1.36
N ASP A 158 -8.49 10.72 2.45
CA ASP A 158 -7.85 10.91 3.75
C ASP A 158 -7.44 9.55 4.32
N VAL A 159 -6.18 9.17 4.12
CA VAL A 159 -5.63 7.88 4.59
C VAL A 159 -5.63 7.79 6.11
N ASP A 160 -5.33 8.87 6.81
CA ASP A 160 -5.34 8.91 8.29
C ASP A 160 -6.76 8.74 8.82
N GLY A 161 -7.75 9.35 8.16
CA GLY A 161 -9.16 9.15 8.45
C GLY A 161 -9.60 7.70 8.27
N VAL A 162 -9.13 7.01 7.19
CA VAL A 162 -9.39 5.57 6.97
C VAL A 162 -8.76 4.73 8.07
N VAL A 163 -7.49 4.97 8.42
CA VAL A 163 -6.77 4.25 9.48
C VAL A 163 -7.50 4.40 10.81
N GLY A 164 -7.90 5.63 11.16
CA GLY A 164 -8.67 5.89 12.37
C GLY A 164 -10.03 5.19 12.40
N ALA A 165 -10.74 5.15 11.28
CA ALA A 165 -12.01 4.44 11.16
C ALA A 165 -11.85 2.93 11.31
N LEU A 166 -10.86 2.33 10.62
CA LEU A 166 -10.56 0.90 10.70
C LEU A 166 -10.21 0.47 12.13
N ARG A 167 -9.42 1.29 12.84
CA ARG A 167 -9.08 1.04 14.24
C ARG A 167 -10.32 1.08 15.14
N ARG A 168 -11.17 2.10 14.98
CA ARG A 168 -12.44 2.20 15.76
C ARG A 168 -13.36 1.00 15.50
N ASP A 169 -13.50 0.56 14.25
CA ASP A 169 -14.31 -0.60 13.92
C ASP A 169 -13.77 -1.88 14.59
N LEU A 170 -12.44 -2.08 14.52
CA LEU A 170 -11.77 -3.21 15.18
C LEU A 170 -12.03 -3.20 16.69
N GLU A 171 -11.81 -2.06 17.35
CA GLU A 171 -12.00 -1.91 18.81
C GLU A 171 -13.48 -2.08 19.19
N SER A 172 -14.41 -1.58 18.37
CA SER A 172 -15.86 -1.75 18.58
C SER A 172 -16.31 -3.21 18.41
N ALA A 173 -15.59 -4.00 17.62
CA ALA A 173 -15.82 -5.45 17.48
C ALA A 173 -15.12 -6.28 18.57
N GLY A 174 -14.52 -5.63 19.58
CA GLY A 174 -13.82 -6.30 20.68
C GLY A 174 -12.36 -6.64 20.40
N GLY A 175 -11.80 -6.23 19.27
CA GLY A 175 -10.37 -6.37 18.99
C GLY A 175 -9.53 -5.32 19.70
N ALA A 176 -8.22 -5.52 19.73
CA ALA A 176 -7.28 -4.63 20.41
C ALA A 176 -6.05 -4.31 19.54
N VAL A 177 -5.41 -3.16 19.80
CA VAL A 177 -4.12 -2.77 19.21
C VAL A 177 -3.10 -2.60 20.33
N ALA A 178 -2.07 -3.44 20.31
CA ALA A 178 -0.92 -3.33 21.20
C ALA A 178 0.19 -2.55 20.47
N LEU A 179 0.40 -1.32 20.86
CA LEU A 179 1.48 -0.46 20.37
C LEU A 179 2.81 -0.80 21.05
N ARG A 180 3.93 -0.39 20.44
CA ARG A 180 5.30 -0.69 20.95
C ARG A 180 5.50 -2.18 21.18
N SER A 181 4.98 -3.00 20.29
CA SER A 181 5.00 -4.47 20.36
C SER A 181 5.69 -5.04 19.12
N ARG A 182 6.96 -4.68 18.91
CA ARG A 182 7.76 -5.17 17.78
C ARG A 182 7.99 -6.66 17.91
N VAL A 183 7.47 -7.45 16.97
CA VAL A 183 7.75 -8.90 16.91
C VAL A 183 9.20 -9.11 16.47
N ILE A 184 9.94 -9.88 17.25
CA ILE A 184 11.36 -10.19 17.04
C ILE A 184 11.63 -11.68 16.83
N GLY A 185 10.65 -12.54 17.05
CA GLY A 185 10.75 -13.98 16.92
C GLY A 185 9.47 -14.68 17.34
N GLY A 186 9.54 -15.99 17.38
CA GLY A 186 8.44 -16.81 17.82
C GLY A 186 8.50 -18.22 17.27
N ARG A 187 7.41 -18.97 17.38
CA ARG A 187 7.28 -20.31 16.79
C ARG A 187 5.88 -20.52 16.25
N VAL A 188 5.78 -21.32 15.17
CA VAL A 188 4.54 -21.80 14.61
C VAL A 188 4.54 -23.32 14.61
N ASP A 189 3.48 -23.94 15.17
CA ASP A 189 3.31 -25.38 15.22
C ASP A 189 1.84 -25.76 15.00
N ASN A 190 1.53 -27.05 15.10
CA ASN A 190 0.14 -27.55 14.97
C ASN A 190 -0.78 -27.06 16.09
N GLY A 191 -0.23 -26.61 17.22
CA GLY A 191 -0.96 -26.07 18.35
C GLY A 191 -1.39 -24.62 18.16
N GLY A 192 -0.64 -23.81 17.43
CA GLY A 192 -0.85 -22.37 17.24
C GLY A 192 0.41 -21.62 16.92
N VAL A 193 0.40 -20.33 17.25
CA VAL A 193 1.55 -19.45 17.09
C VAL A 193 1.84 -18.76 18.43
N ILE A 194 3.12 -18.63 18.75
CA ILE A 194 3.61 -17.77 19.84
C ILE A 194 4.60 -16.82 19.19
N VAL A 195 4.47 -15.54 19.48
CA VAL A 195 5.45 -14.52 19.07
C VAL A 195 6.03 -13.83 20.29
N ASP A 196 7.30 -13.45 20.18
CA ASP A 196 8.04 -12.71 21.19
C ASP A 196 8.23 -11.27 20.74
N THR A 197 8.11 -10.32 21.67
CA THR A 197 8.27 -8.89 21.39
C THR A 197 9.57 -8.36 21.97
N ALA A 198 10.10 -7.30 21.36
CA ALA A 198 11.35 -6.65 21.77
C ALA A 198 11.29 -6.13 23.22
N GLU A 199 10.11 -5.81 23.70
CA GLU A 199 9.85 -5.31 25.06
C GLU A 199 9.81 -6.45 26.11
N GLY A 200 10.08 -7.69 25.69
CA GLY A 200 10.21 -8.86 26.56
C GLY A 200 8.89 -9.55 26.90
N GLY A 201 7.79 -9.25 26.18
CA GLY A 201 6.52 -9.95 26.24
C GLY A 201 6.41 -11.05 25.20
N SER A 202 5.45 -11.96 25.40
CA SER A 202 5.04 -12.96 24.40
C SER A 202 3.53 -12.95 24.26
N ALA A 203 3.05 -13.17 23.02
CA ALA A 203 1.64 -13.29 22.70
C ALA A 203 1.39 -14.62 21.99
N SER A 204 0.22 -15.24 22.24
CA SER A 204 -0.15 -16.49 21.61
C SER A 204 -1.50 -16.41 20.90
N ALA A 205 -1.61 -17.11 19.76
CA ALA A 205 -2.85 -17.18 19.01
C ALA A 205 -3.04 -18.54 18.33
N ARG A 206 -4.27 -18.74 17.83
CA ARG A 206 -4.55 -19.86 16.94
C ARG A 206 -3.98 -19.65 15.54
N VAL A 207 -3.99 -18.38 15.08
CA VAL A 207 -3.51 -17.98 13.73
C VAL A 207 -2.75 -16.69 13.84
N LEU A 208 -1.68 -16.56 13.04
CA LEU A 208 -0.94 -15.33 12.81
C LEU A 208 -1.16 -14.84 11.38
N VAL A 209 -1.41 -13.54 11.23
CA VAL A 209 -1.40 -12.86 9.92
C VAL A 209 -0.27 -11.82 9.93
N ASN A 210 0.73 -12.06 9.10
CA ASN A 210 1.87 -11.16 8.96
C ASN A 210 1.57 -10.05 7.95
N CYS A 211 1.22 -8.88 8.47
CA CYS A 211 0.97 -7.64 7.72
C CYS A 211 2.04 -6.57 8.02
N ALA A 212 3.27 -6.99 8.40
CA ALA A 212 4.31 -6.10 8.90
C ALA A 212 4.97 -5.21 7.81
N GLY A 213 4.45 -5.17 6.58
CA GLY A 213 4.91 -4.28 5.53
C GLY A 213 6.40 -4.44 5.23
N LEU A 214 7.21 -3.41 5.51
CA LEU A 214 8.67 -3.45 5.32
C LEU A 214 9.36 -4.52 6.17
N GLY A 215 8.83 -4.85 7.35
CA GLY A 215 9.33 -5.88 8.26
C GLY A 215 8.75 -7.28 8.03
N ALA A 216 7.92 -7.50 7.01
CA ALA A 216 7.23 -8.78 6.81
C ALA A 216 8.19 -9.96 6.60
N TRP A 217 9.32 -9.72 5.95
CA TRP A 217 10.37 -10.72 5.73
C TRP A 217 11.06 -11.13 7.02
N ASP A 218 11.34 -10.15 7.89
CA ASP A 218 12.01 -10.37 9.17
C ASP A 218 11.10 -11.16 10.11
N VAL A 219 9.82 -10.81 10.17
CA VAL A 219 8.81 -11.59 10.92
C VAL A 219 8.73 -13.03 10.41
N ALA A 220 8.59 -13.24 9.10
CA ALA A 220 8.48 -14.59 8.56
C ALA A 220 9.72 -15.46 8.83
N ARG A 221 10.93 -14.88 8.70
CA ARG A 221 12.21 -15.58 8.92
C ARG A 221 12.50 -15.85 10.40
N SER A 222 11.92 -15.07 11.31
CA SER A 222 12.13 -15.21 12.75
C SER A 222 11.21 -16.24 13.42
N LEU A 223 10.28 -16.85 12.67
CA LEU A 223 9.37 -17.86 13.21
C LEU A 223 9.95 -19.26 13.12
N ASP A 224 10.32 -19.83 14.24
CA ASP A 224 10.71 -21.24 14.34
C ASP A 224 9.55 -22.14 13.89
N GLY A 225 9.86 -23.16 13.08
CA GLY A 225 8.86 -24.08 12.50
C GLY A 225 8.20 -23.58 11.24
N PHE A 226 8.52 -22.38 10.74
CA PHE A 226 8.14 -21.93 9.41
C PHE A 226 9.27 -22.20 8.40
N ASP A 227 9.02 -23.09 7.45
CA ASP A 227 9.93 -23.49 6.36
C ASP A 227 9.35 -23.18 4.97
N GLY A 228 8.29 -22.37 4.92
CA GLY A 228 7.64 -21.97 3.69
C GLY A 228 8.47 -20.97 2.87
N PRO A 229 8.07 -20.69 1.62
CA PRO A 229 8.76 -19.76 0.75
C PRO A 229 8.68 -18.33 1.29
N VAL A 230 9.82 -17.64 1.26
CA VAL A 230 9.93 -16.22 1.51
C VAL A 230 10.48 -15.54 0.25
N PRO A 231 9.72 -14.67 -0.42
CA PRO A 231 10.16 -14.06 -1.68
C PRO A 231 11.38 -13.16 -1.47
N PRO A 232 12.09 -12.77 -2.54
CA PRO A 232 13.14 -11.76 -2.47
C PRO A 232 12.62 -10.45 -1.85
N ARG A 233 13.47 -9.76 -1.07
CA ARG A 233 13.18 -8.46 -0.48
C ARG A 233 13.91 -7.37 -1.26
N HIS A 234 13.18 -6.39 -1.74
CA HIS A 234 13.71 -5.18 -2.33
C HIS A 234 13.00 -3.97 -1.73
N LEU A 235 13.74 -2.89 -1.55
CA LEU A 235 13.24 -1.65 -1.01
C LEU A 235 13.37 -0.54 -2.06
N ALA A 236 12.27 0.13 -2.38
CA ALA A 236 12.26 1.22 -3.34
C ALA A 236 11.71 2.49 -2.68
N LYS A 237 12.60 3.43 -2.38
CA LYS A 237 12.25 4.77 -1.91
C LYS A 237 11.65 5.55 -3.06
N GLY A 238 10.64 6.34 -2.79
CA GLY A 238 10.02 7.27 -3.70
C GLY A 238 10.03 8.65 -3.09
N ASN A 239 10.71 9.58 -3.75
CA ASN A 239 10.78 10.97 -3.33
C ASN A 239 9.58 11.73 -3.86
N TYR A 240 9.11 12.72 -3.11
CA TYR A 240 8.05 13.62 -3.52
C TYR A 240 8.49 15.06 -3.35
N PHE A 241 8.16 15.89 -4.34
CA PHE A 241 8.32 17.33 -4.29
C PHE A 241 6.94 18.00 -4.30
N GLY A 242 6.78 19.02 -3.48
CA GLY A 242 5.59 19.86 -3.45
C GLY A 242 5.78 21.12 -4.28
N LEU A 243 4.66 21.74 -4.68
CA LEU A 243 4.68 23.05 -5.33
C LEU A 243 4.67 24.14 -4.27
N SER A 244 5.65 25.01 -4.28
CA SER A 244 5.81 26.13 -3.36
C SER A 244 5.47 27.46 -4.03
N GLY A 245 4.72 28.32 -3.37
CA GLY A 245 4.43 29.68 -3.85
C GLY A 245 3.47 29.78 -5.05
N ALA A 246 2.92 28.65 -5.52
CA ALA A 246 1.95 28.60 -6.62
C ALA A 246 0.88 27.54 -6.34
N ARG A 247 -0.24 27.66 -7.02
CA ARG A 247 -1.27 26.57 -7.06
C ARG A 247 -1.01 25.70 -8.29
N ALA A 248 -1.31 24.41 -8.14
CA ALA A 248 -1.35 23.54 -9.31
C ALA A 248 -2.46 23.98 -10.26
N PRO A 249 -2.18 24.05 -11.56
CA PRO A 249 -3.17 24.49 -12.53
C PRO A 249 -4.22 23.39 -12.82
N PHE A 250 -4.00 22.16 -12.34
CA PHE A 250 -4.78 20.98 -12.72
C PHE A 250 -5.92 20.69 -11.76
N GLN A 251 -7.02 20.19 -12.32
CA GLN A 251 -8.17 19.69 -11.58
C GLN A 251 -8.19 18.16 -11.49
N HIS A 252 -7.55 17.47 -12.47
CA HIS A 252 -7.37 16.04 -12.49
C HIS A 252 -5.97 15.65 -12.01
N LEU A 253 -5.80 14.40 -11.58
CA LEU A 253 -4.47 13.83 -11.43
C LEU A 253 -3.86 13.64 -12.82
N VAL A 254 -2.59 14.01 -13.02
CA VAL A 254 -1.92 13.95 -14.32
C VAL A 254 -0.72 13.01 -14.24
N TYR A 255 -0.79 11.91 -14.96
CA TYR A 255 0.26 10.90 -15.04
C TYR A 255 0.79 10.83 -16.47
N PRO A 256 2.10 10.87 -16.71
CA PRO A 256 2.62 10.55 -18.02
C PRO A 256 2.36 9.07 -18.35
N VAL A 257 2.28 8.75 -19.63
CA VAL A 257 2.31 7.34 -20.07
C VAL A 257 3.59 6.69 -19.53
N PRO A 258 3.49 5.48 -18.91
CA PRO A 258 4.67 4.75 -18.47
C PRO A 258 5.67 4.56 -19.62
N VAL A 259 6.94 4.87 -19.36
CA VAL A 259 8.06 4.59 -20.27
C VAL A 259 8.90 3.45 -19.72
N ASP A 260 9.72 2.83 -20.57
CA ASP A 260 10.60 1.75 -20.15
C ASP A 260 11.51 2.25 -19.01
N GLY A 261 11.45 1.59 -17.86
CA GLY A 261 12.20 1.95 -16.65
C GLY A 261 11.43 2.71 -15.57
N GLY A 262 10.16 3.10 -15.79
CA GLY A 262 9.39 3.73 -14.71
C GLY A 262 8.04 4.29 -15.13
N LEU A 263 7.24 4.66 -14.12
CA LEU A 263 5.91 5.27 -14.33
C LEU A 263 5.99 6.78 -14.63
N GLY A 264 7.18 7.39 -14.59
CA GLY A 264 7.38 8.83 -14.68
C GLY A 264 6.97 9.55 -13.37
N VAL A 265 7.19 10.86 -13.33
CA VAL A 265 6.79 11.71 -12.20
C VAL A 265 5.33 12.11 -12.35
N HIS A 266 4.50 11.63 -11.43
CA HIS A 266 3.07 11.89 -11.42
C HIS A 266 2.76 13.23 -10.75
N PHE A 267 1.74 13.92 -11.23
CA PHE A 267 1.07 14.97 -10.47
C PHE A 267 -0.10 14.37 -9.69
N THR A 268 -0.11 14.61 -8.39
CA THR A 268 -1.22 14.33 -7.48
C THR A 268 -1.54 15.56 -6.64
N MET A 269 -2.68 15.56 -5.97
CA MET A 269 -3.06 16.58 -5.01
C MET A 269 -3.66 15.92 -3.77
N ASP A 270 -3.54 16.56 -2.64
CA ASP A 270 -4.29 16.18 -1.45
C ASP A 270 -5.72 16.76 -1.47
N LEU A 271 -6.50 16.47 -0.43
CA LEU A 271 -7.88 16.95 -0.30
C LEU A 271 -7.99 18.46 -0.16
N ALA A 272 -6.92 19.14 0.32
CA ALA A 272 -6.83 20.58 0.41
C ALA A 272 -6.42 21.24 -0.92
N GLY A 273 -6.00 20.43 -1.91
CA GLY A 273 -5.53 20.87 -3.23
C GLY A 273 -4.03 21.20 -3.28
N ALA A 274 -3.25 20.82 -2.26
CA ALA A 274 -1.81 20.97 -2.32
C ALA A 274 -1.21 19.97 -3.33
N ALA A 275 -0.39 20.50 -4.23
CA ALA A 275 0.24 19.75 -5.32
C ALA A 275 1.40 18.90 -4.82
N ARG A 276 1.48 17.67 -5.31
CA ARG A 276 2.58 16.73 -5.06
C ARG A 276 3.03 16.11 -6.37
N PHE A 277 4.33 16.08 -6.60
CA PHE A 277 4.96 15.44 -7.76
C PHE A 277 5.80 14.25 -7.30
N GLY A 278 5.57 13.10 -7.90
CA GLY A 278 6.22 11.84 -7.52
C GLY A 278 5.25 10.67 -7.46
N PRO A 279 5.70 9.51 -6.97
CA PRO A 279 7.09 9.27 -6.59
C PRO A 279 7.98 8.92 -7.79
N ASP A 280 9.28 9.08 -7.61
CA ASP A 280 10.30 8.43 -8.42
C ASP A 280 10.64 7.01 -7.91
N VAL A 281 11.78 6.47 -8.33
CA VAL A 281 12.30 5.19 -7.85
C VAL A 281 13.78 5.33 -7.51
N GLU A 282 14.09 5.16 -6.23
CA GLU A 282 15.43 5.07 -5.69
C GLU A 282 15.56 3.71 -4.98
N TRP A 283 16.39 2.83 -5.51
CA TRP A 283 16.59 1.51 -4.93
C TRP A 283 17.50 1.62 -3.71
N LEU A 284 17.06 1.03 -2.59
CA LEU A 284 17.81 0.93 -1.36
C LEU A 284 18.38 -0.48 -1.18
N ASP A 285 19.35 -0.62 -0.26
CA ASP A 285 19.83 -1.92 0.15
C ASP A 285 18.69 -2.74 0.77
N GLY A 286 18.45 -3.91 0.20
CA GLY A 286 17.39 -4.83 0.64
C GLY A 286 17.60 -5.41 2.04
N ASP A 287 18.83 -5.39 2.56
CA ASP A 287 19.19 -5.92 3.87
C ASP A 287 19.06 -4.88 5.00
N SER A 288 18.71 -3.63 4.68
CA SER A 288 18.49 -2.58 5.68
C SER A 288 17.38 -2.95 6.67
N ASP A 289 17.58 -2.72 7.97
CA ASP A 289 16.54 -2.89 8.99
C ASP A 289 15.37 -1.93 8.71
N ALA A 290 14.14 -2.44 8.80
CA ALA A 290 12.94 -1.65 8.59
C ALA A 290 12.78 -0.50 9.60
N GLY A 291 13.49 -0.55 10.75
CA GLY A 291 13.53 0.49 11.77
C GLY A 291 14.50 1.63 11.48
N ASP A 292 15.53 1.39 10.64
CA ASP A 292 16.65 2.32 10.42
C ASP A 292 16.62 2.98 9.03
N LEU A 293 15.48 2.89 8.32
CA LEU A 293 15.36 3.41 6.96
C LEU A 293 15.34 4.95 6.93
N ASP A 294 16.13 5.53 6.02
CA ASP A 294 16.17 6.97 5.79
C ASP A 294 15.01 7.43 4.89
N TYR A 295 14.15 8.28 5.45
CA TYR A 295 13.02 8.91 4.78
C TYR A 295 13.29 10.37 4.36
N SER A 296 14.53 10.85 4.42
CA SER A 296 14.87 12.16 3.86
C SER A 296 14.66 12.18 2.35
N VAL A 297 14.21 13.33 1.81
CA VAL A 297 14.08 13.51 0.37
C VAL A 297 15.48 13.76 -0.20
N ASP A 298 15.84 13.05 -1.26
CA ASP A 298 17.08 13.30 -1.99
C ASP A 298 16.91 14.52 -2.93
N GLU A 299 17.36 15.67 -2.48
CA GLU A 299 17.26 16.93 -3.24
C GLU A 299 18.08 16.94 -4.54
N THR A 300 19.07 16.06 -4.68
CA THR A 300 19.88 15.97 -5.92
C THR A 300 19.04 15.49 -7.12
N ARG A 301 17.88 14.90 -6.87
CA ARG A 301 16.94 14.41 -7.88
C ARG A 301 16.01 15.51 -8.46
N LEU A 302 16.04 16.72 -7.88
CA LEU A 302 15.19 17.83 -8.30
C LEU A 302 15.28 18.16 -9.81
N PRO A 303 16.47 18.19 -10.47
CA PRO A 303 16.55 18.44 -11.91
C PRO A 303 15.81 17.38 -12.76
N ASP A 304 15.84 16.11 -12.37
CA ASP A 304 15.14 15.02 -13.06
C ASP A 304 13.62 15.15 -12.92
N PHE A 305 13.16 15.58 -11.72
CA PHE A 305 11.75 15.89 -11.49
C PHE A 305 11.29 17.05 -12.36
N GLU A 306 12.01 18.18 -12.37
CA GLU A 306 11.69 19.33 -13.22
C GLU A 306 11.63 18.93 -14.70
N GLY A 307 12.63 18.20 -15.19
CA GLY A 307 12.67 17.71 -16.56
C GLY A 307 11.48 16.82 -16.91
N SER A 308 11.12 15.90 -16.03
CA SER A 308 9.98 14.99 -16.21
C SER A 308 8.64 15.71 -16.20
N ILE A 309 8.45 16.66 -15.30
CA ILE A 309 7.21 17.45 -15.17
C ILE A 309 7.03 18.36 -16.37
N ARG A 310 8.09 19.05 -16.83
CA ARG A 310 8.03 19.97 -17.98
C ARG A 310 7.63 19.28 -19.28
N ARG A 311 7.74 17.99 -19.39
CA ARG A 311 7.25 17.24 -20.57
C ARG A 311 5.74 17.33 -20.74
N TYR A 312 4.99 17.31 -19.63
CA TYR A 312 3.52 17.44 -19.66
C TYR A 312 3.02 18.78 -19.12
N TRP A 313 3.85 19.53 -18.40
CA TRP A 313 3.57 20.88 -17.90
C TRP A 313 4.75 21.85 -18.14
N PRO A 314 4.90 22.36 -19.37
CA PRO A 314 5.98 23.31 -19.70
C PRO A 314 5.95 24.59 -18.86
N GLY A 315 4.76 24.99 -18.39
CA GLY A 315 4.53 26.17 -17.55
C GLY A 315 4.99 26.05 -16.11
N LEU A 316 5.65 24.95 -15.70
CA LEU A 316 6.19 24.82 -14.34
C LEU A 316 7.15 25.99 -14.05
N PRO A 317 6.85 26.86 -13.04
CA PRO A 317 7.74 27.96 -12.71
C PRO A 317 9.11 27.46 -12.22
N SER A 318 10.18 28.14 -12.59
CA SER A 318 11.53 27.79 -12.13
C SER A 318 11.63 27.97 -10.60
N GLY A 319 12.23 26.98 -9.92
CA GLY A 319 12.42 26.99 -8.47
C GLY A 319 11.13 26.88 -7.65
N ALA A 320 10.01 26.45 -8.27
CA ALA A 320 8.76 26.29 -7.57
C ALA A 320 8.62 24.93 -6.85
N LEU A 321 9.50 23.96 -7.13
CA LEU A 321 9.49 22.68 -6.45
C LEU A 321 10.33 22.74 -5.17
N ALA A 322 9.79 22.18 -4.08
CA ALA A 322 10.47 22.01 -2.81
C ALA A 322 10.33 20.57 -2.31
N PRO A 323 11.33 20.01 -1.60
CA PRO A 323 11.21 18.70 -0.96
C PRO A 323 9.94 18.61 -0.10
N ALA A 324 9.20 17.52 -0.22
CA ALA A 324 7.99 17.29 0.58
C ALA A 324 8.17 16.11 1.55
N TYR A 325 8.17 14.90 1.05
CA TYR A 325 8.41 13.70 1.85
C TYR A 325 8.90 12.56 0.96
N ALA A 326 9.35 11.47 1.58
CA ALA A 326 9.65 10.23 0.89
C ALA A 326 8.91 9.05 1.54
N GLY A 327 8.55 8.05 0.73
CA GLY A 327 7.97 6.79 1.18
C GLY A 327 8.80 5.61 0.68
N ILE A 328 8.83 4.50 1.41
CA ILE A 328 9.56 3.30 1.03
C ILE A 328 8.55 2.18 0.74
N ARG A 329 8.71 1.57 -0.43
CA ARG A 329 7.85 0.50 -0.92
C ARG A 329 8.51 -0.85 -0.69
N PRO A 330 7.82 -1.80 0.00
CA PRO A 330 8.25 -3.18 0.06
C PRO A 330 7.99 -3.84 -1.30
N LYS A 331 9.02 -4.33 -1.97
CA LYS A 331 8.90 -4.96 -3.29
C LYS A 331 9.45 -6.39 -3.26
N THR A 332 8.87 -7.24 -4.10
CA THR A 332 9.32 -8.62 -4.33
C THR A 332 10.02 -8.80 -5.68
N SER A 333 10.10 -7.73 -6.48
CA SER A 333 10.90 -7.65 -7.71
C SER A 333 11.93 -6.53 -7.60
N GLY A 334 13.12 -6.76 -8.16
CA GLY A 334 14.26 -5.87 -8.11
C GLY A 334 14.38 -4.90 -9.29
N PRO A 335 15.50 -4.16 -9.36
CA PRO A 335 15.80 -3.25 -10.47
C PRO A 335 15.82 -3.99 -11.80
N GLY A 336 15.17 -3.42 -12.83
CA GLY A 336 15.13 -4.00 -14.19
C GLY A 336 14.17 -5.18 -14.36
N GLU A 337 13.54 -5.66 -13.30
CA GLU A 337 12.52 -6.71 -13.35
C GLU A 337 11.11 -6.15 -13.60
N ALA A 338 10.23 -6.97 -14.16
CA ALA A 338 8.81 -6.62 -14.25
C ALA A 338 8.22 -6.47 -12.85
N ALA A 339 7.28 -5.53 -12.70
CA ALA A 339 6.61 -5.31 -11.41
C ALA A 339 5.88 -6.59 -10.96
N ALA A 340 6.25 -7.10 -9.79
CA ALA A 340 5.64 -8.29 -9.21
C ALA A 340 4.21 -8.00 -8.71
N ASP A 341 3.41 -9.05 -8.60
CA ASP A 341 2.10 -9.03 -7.97
C ASP A 341 2.22 -8.97 -6.44
N PHE A 342 1.09 -8.79 -5.74
CA PHE A 342 1.03 -9.05 -4.30
C PHE A 342 1.29 -10.52 -4.01
N VAL A 343 2.06 -10.78 -2.97
CA VAL A 343 2.24 -12.14 -2.44
C VAL A 343 1.45 -12.25 -1.14
N ILE A 344 0.37 -13.02 -1.18
CA ILE A 344 -0.49 -13.30 -0.02
C ILE A 344 -0.57 -14.81 0.11
N ASP A 345 0.31 -15.36 0.92
CA ASP A 345 0.52 -16.79 1.06
C ASP A 345 -0.19 -17.32 2.30
N GLY A 346 -1.06 -18.29 2.08
CA GLY A 346 -1.78 -19.01 3.11
C GLY A 346 -1.43 -20.51 3.12
N PRO A 347 -2.20 -21.30 3.88
CA PRO A 347 -1.94 -22.73 4.07
C PRO A 347 -1.77 -23.54 2.78
N ALA A 348 -2.49 -23.17 1.73
CA ALA A 348 -2.39 -23.87 0.44
C ALA A 348 -1.02 -23.70 -0.25
N THR A 349 -0.31 -22.60 0.05
CA THR A 349 1.01 -22.31 -0.53
C THR A 349 2.15 -22.92 0.27
N HIS A 350 2.11 -22.82 1.60
CA HIS A 350 3.25 -23.19 2.46
C HIS A 350 2.94 -24.33 3.46
N GLY A 351 1.73 -24.88 3.46
CA GLY A 351 1.38 -26.01 4.32
C GLY A 351 1.08 -25.70 5.80
N HIS A 352 1.38 -24.48 6.26
CA HIS A 352 1.16 -24.09 7.67
C HIS A 352 -0.24 -23.54 7.88
N ALA A 353 -1.13 -24.33 8.46
CA ALA A 353 -2.55 -23.97 8.67
C ALA A 353 -2.77 -22.75 9.60
N ARG A 354 -1.74 -22.30 10.28
CA ARG A 354 -1.78 -21.27 11.33
C ARG A 354 -1.15 -19.95 10.94
N LEU A 355 -0.74 -19.79 9.67
CA LEU A 355 -0.01 -18.63 9.22
C LEU A 355 -0.57 -18.12 7.89
N VAL A 356 -0.65 -16.80 7.75
CA VAL A 356 -0.82 -16.09 6.48
C VAL A 356 0.25 -15.01 6.40
N ASN A 357 1.04 -14.99 5.34
CA ASN A 357 2.06 -13.98 5.10
C ASN A 357 1.66 -13.05 3.95
N LEU A 358 1.86 -11.74 4.15
CA LEU A 358 1.67 -10.72 3.12
C LEU A 358 3.01 -10.04 2.82
N PHE A 359 3.52 -10.23 1.60
CA PHE A 359 4.74 -9.59 1.13
C PHE A 359 4.46 -8.71 -0.08
N GLY A 360 5.27 -7.66 -0.26
CA GLY A 360 5.18 -6.82 -1.45
C GLY A 360 3.88 -6.02 -1.55
N ILE A 361 3.22 -5.74 -0.43
CA ILE A 361 2.00 -4.92 -0.43
C ILE A 361 2.38 -3.44 -0.54
N GLU A 362 2.69 -3.04 -1.76
CA GLU A 362 2.92 -1.66 -2.19
C GLU A 362 1.66 -1.07 -2.85
N SER A 363 1.78 -0.09 -3.76
CA SER A 363 0.63 0.34 -4.59
C SER A 363 0.10 -0.84 -5.42
N PRO A 364 -1.22 -1.07 -5.38
CA PRO A 364 -2.33 -0.28 -4.85
C PRO A 364 -2.83 -0.70 -3.44
N GLY A 365 -1.96 -1.00 -2.50
CA GLY A 365 -2.31 -1.57 -1.20
C GLY A 365 -3.37 -0.79 -0.42
N ILE A 366 -3.32 0.56 -0.41
CA ILE A 366 -4.34 1.40 0.23
C ILE A 366 -5.71 1.17 -0.41
N THR A 367 -5.80 1.29 -1.72
CA THR A 367 -7.06 1.05 -2.45
C THR A 367 -7.58 -0.36 -2.20
N SER A 368 -6.70 -1.33 -2.09
CA SER A 368 -7.01 -2.75 -1.97
C SER A 368 -7.26 -3.22 -0.54
N CYS A 369 -6.98 -2.42 0.49
CA CYS A 369 -6.86 -2.88 1.88
C CYS A 369 -8.09 -3.65 2.39
N LEU A 370 -9.29 -3.17 2.12
CA LEU A 370 -10.52 -3.84 2.52
C LEU A 370 -10.74 -5.17 1.76
N ALA A 371 -10.42 -5.20 0.47
CA ALA A 371 -10.49 -6.41 -0.33
C ALA A 371 -9.41 -7.43 0.06
N ILE A 372 -8.23 -6.96 0.50
CA ILE A 372 -7.19 -7.81 1.10
C ILE A 372 -7.71 -8.44 2.38
N GLY A 373 -8.39 -7.67 3.24
CA GLY A 373 -9.02 -8.19 4.47
C GLY A 373 -10.00 -9.33 4.18
N GLU A 374 -10.92 -9.14 3.21
CA GLU A 374 -11.84 -10.19 2.77
C GLU A 374 -11.09 -11.44 2.23
N TYR A 375 -10.06 -11.21 1.43
CA TYR A 375 -9.27 -12.28 0.85
C TYR A 375 -8.54 -13.12 1.91
N VAL A 376 -7.94 -12.48 2.91
CA VAL A 376 -7.25 -13.15 4.02
C VAL A 376 -8.25 -13.98 4.87
N VAL A 377 -9.43 -13.44 5.17
CA VAL A 377 -10.49 -14.21 5.86
C VAL A 377 -10.86 -15.47 5.09
N GLY A 378 -10.96 -15.39 3.75
CA GLY A 378 -11.18 -16.55 2.90
C GLY A 378 -10.07 -17.61 3.02
N LEU A 379 -8.79 -17.21 3.07
CA LEU A 379 -7.66 -18.13 3.28
C LEU A 379 -7.67 -18.81 4.64
N MET A 380 -8.23 -18.15 5.67
CA MET A 380 -8.37 -18.69 7.02
C MET A 380 -9.57 -19.65 7.17
N GLY A 381 -10.28 -19.96 6.08
CA GLY A 381 -11.46 -20.84 6.10
C GLY A 381 -12.72 -20.20 6.71
N GLY A 382 -12.83 -18.87 6.67
CA GLY A 382 -13.99 -18.10 7.10
C GLY A 382 -14.74 -17.48 5.93
N GLU A 383 -16.06 -17.33 6.04
CA GLU A 383 -16.81 -16.42 5.16
C GLU A 383 -16.77 -15.02 5.76
N ALA A 384 -16.37 -14.03 4.97
CA ALA A 384 -16.54 -12.62 5.34
C ALA A 384 -18.04 -12.29 5.28
N ARG A 385 -18.59 -11.86 6.41
CA ARG A 385 -20.00 -11.41 6.52
C ARG A 385 -20.16 -9.99 5.98
#